data_cc638ace5dbbc308f6df034df646cf0c
#
_entry.id   cc638ace5dbbc308f6df034df646cf0c
#
_cell.length_a   1.000
_cell.length_b   1.000
_cell.length_c   1.000
_cell.angle_alpha   90.00
_cell.angle_beta   90.00
_cell.angle_gamma   90.00
#
_symmetry.space_group_name_H-M   'P 1'
#
loop_
_entity.id
_entity.type
_entity.pdbx_description
1 polymer ?
#
loop_
_entity_poly.entity_id
_entity_poly.type
_entity_poly.pdbx_seq_one_letter_code
_entity_poly.pdbx_strand_id
1 'polypeptide(L)'
;MPQLQSIIEEAFERRADITPRNVDAQLKETINTVIEYLDQGKLRVAEKINGQWVTHQWIKKAVLLSFRIEDNTFIKGGFTNYFDKVPSKFADYNSKEFREGGFRVVPPAAARRGAYIAKNVVLMPSYVNIGGYVDEGTMVDTWATVGSCAQIGKNVHLSGGVGIGGVLEPVQANPTIIEDNCFIGARSEIVEGVIVEEGSVISMGVFISQSTKIYDRETGEIHFGRVPAGSVVVSGSLPSKDGKYSLYCAVIVKKVDAKTLGKTGINELLRGI
;
A
#
# COMPACT_ATOMS: atom_id res chain seq x y z
N MET A 1 -0.45 -18.39 15.36
CA MET A 1 0.15 -17.05 15.27
C MET A 1 1.31 -16.83 16.26
N PRO A 2 1.16 -16.99 17.61
CA PRO A 2 2.28 -16.70 18.54
C PRO A 2 3.58 -17.49 18.26
N GLN A 3 3.47 -18.76 17.85
CA GLN A 3 4.62 -19.57 17.50
C GLN A 3 5.37 -19.07 16.26
N LEU A 4 4.64 -18.66 15.19
CA LEU A 4 5.26 -18.08 14.00
C LEU A 4 5.98 -16.78 14.35
N GLN A 5 5.35 -15.93 15.14
CA GLN A 5 5.94 -14.66 15.59
C GLN A 5 7.23 -14.88 16.35
N SER A 6 7.25 -15.79 17.33
CA SER A 6 8.46 -16.08 18.14
C SER A 6 9.64 -16.53 17.28
N ILE A 7 9.40 -17.44 16.32
CA ILE A 7 10.45 -17.93 15.41
C ILE A 7 10.97 -16.78 14.52
N ILE A 8 10.08 -15.96 13.99
CA ILE A 8 10.48 -14.82 13.13
C ILE A 8 11.27 -13.77 13.91
N GLU A 9 10.84 -13.42 15.13
CA GLU A 9 11.53 -12.43 15.97
C GLU A 9 12.93 -12.92 16.36
N GLU A 10 13.08 -14.17 16.79
CA GLU A 10 14.37 -14.77 17.09
C GLU A 10 15.30 -14.78 15.86
N ALA A 11 14.80 -15.23 14.72
CA ALA A 11 15.58 -15.28 13.49
C ALA A 11 16.00 -13.87 13.03
N PHE A 12 15.17 -12.87 13.25
CA PHE A 12 15.49 -11.50 12.82
C PHE A 12 16.68 -10.91 13.59
N GLU A 13 16.89 -11.28 14.84
CA GLU A 13 18.07 -10.82 15.63
C GLU A 13 19.39 -11.30 15.03
N ARG A 14 19.40 -12.49 14.42
CA ARG A 14 20.57 -13.07 13.72
C ARG A 14 20.48 -12.98 12.20
N ARG A 15 19.66 -12.07 11.66
CA ARG A 15 19.36 -11.95 10.22
C ARG A 15 20.58 -11.75 9.33
N ALA A 16 21.65 -11.15 9.86
CA ALA A 16 22.89 -10.94 9.12
C ALA A 16 23.54 -12.25 8.67
N ASP A 17 23.39 -13.29 9.49
CA ASP A 17 24.00 -14.60 9.26
C ASP A 17 23.14 -15.54 8.42
N ILE A 18 21.85 -15.18 8.16
CA ILE A 18 20.91 -15.99 7.39
C ILE A 18 21.14 -15.77 5.90
N THR A 19 21.30 -16.87 5.18
CA THR A 19 21.49 -16.92 3.72
C THR A 19 20.69 -18.08 3.11
N PRO A 20 20.47 -18.10 1.79
CA PRO A 20 19.79 -19.23 1.13
C PRO A 20 20.48 -20.59 1.36
N ARG A 21 21.78 -20.57 1.69
CA ARG A 21 22.58 -21.80 1.85
C ARG A 21 22.57 -22.38 3.26
N ASN A 22 22.26 -21.58 4.27
CA ASN A 22 22.34 -22.00 5.67
C ASN A 22 21.02 -21.87 6.45
N VAL A 23 19.96 -21.38 5.81
CA VAL A 23 18.63 -21.33 6.43
C VAL A 23 18.14 -22.76 6.72
N ASP A 24 17.75 -23.03 7.96
CA ASP A 24 17.15 -24.31 8.32
C ASP A 24 15.71 -24.45 7.74
N ALA A 25 15.28 -25.71 7.59
CA ALA A 25 14.01 -26.03 6.97
C ALA A 25 12.81 -25.44 7.73
N GLN A 26 12.83 -25.45 9.06
CA GLN A 26 11.76 -24.94 9.89
C GLN A 26 11.60 -23.43 9.73
N LEU A 27 12.70 -22.69 9.75
CA LEU A 27 12.68 -21.24 9.55
C LEU A 27 12.20 -20.88 8.15
N LYS A 28 12.69 -21.60 7.12
CA LYS A 28 12.25 -21.38 5.73
C LYS A 28 10.75 -21.63 5.56
N GLU A 29 10.23 -22.72 6.14
CA GLU A 29 8.79 -23.03 6.13
C GLU A 29 7.98 -21.96 6.88
N THR A 30 8.45 -21.52 8.05
CA THR A 30 7.80 -20.46 8.83
C THR A 30 7.68 -19.16 8.06
N ILE A 31 8.78 -18.70 7.43
CA ILE A 31 8.78 -17.48 6.62
C ILE A 31 7.81 -17.64 5.44
N ASN A 32 7.87 -18.74 4.71
CA ASN A 32 6.97 -18.98 3.58
C ASN A 32 5.50 -19.04 4.00
N THR A 33 5.20 -19.60 5.17
CA THR A 33 3.82 -19.60 5.73
C THR A 33 3.33 -18.19 6.01
N VAL A 34 4.17 -17.31 6.58
CA VAL A 34 3.79 -15.91 6.82
C VAL A 34 3.54 -15.17 5.50
N ILE A 35 4.41 -15.35 4.50
CA ILE A 35 4.22 -14.73 3.17
C ILE A 35 2.95 -15.25 2.49
N GLU A 36 2.65 -16.54 2.61
CA GLU A 36 1.42 -17.14 2.10
C GLU A 36 0.18 -16.58 2.78
N TYR A 37 0.21 -16.38 4.10
CA TYR A 37 -0.90 -15.78 4.84
C TYR A 37 -1.10 -14.31 4.50
N LEU A 38 -0.03 -13.56 4.22
CA LEU A 38 -0.12 -12.21 3.66
C LEU A 38 -0.78 -12.25 2.27
N ASP A 39 -0.34 -13.14 1.40
CA ASP A 39 -0.84 -13.30 0.03
C ASP A 39 -2.34 -13.62 -0.01
N GLN A 40 -2.82 -14.39 0.98
CA GLN A 40 -4.21 -14.78 1.14
C GLN A 40 -5.05 -13.78 1.96
N GLY A 41 -4.46 -12.73 2.50
CA GLY A 41 -5.15 -11.78 3.38
C GLY A 41 -5.51 -12.33 4.77
N LYS A 42 -4.96 -13.48 5.16
CA LYS A 42 -5.13 -14.08 6.51
C LYS A 42 -4.29 -13.36 7.57
N LEU A 43 -3.22 -12.71 7.13
CA LEU A 43 -2.40 -11.79 7.90
C LEU A 43 -2.38 -10.43 7.21
N ARG A 44 -2.21 -9.39 7.99
CA ARG A 44 -2.13 -8.02 7.56
C ARG A 44 -1.04 -7.28 8.31
N VAL A 45 -0.23 -6.45 7.63
CA VAL A 45 0.88 -5.72 8.28
C VAL A 45 0.37 -4.70 9.30
N ALA A 46 -0.77 -4.08 9.05
CA ALA A 46 -1.43 -3.25 10.03
C ALA A 46 -2.94 -3.45 9.99
N GLU A 47 -3.57 -3.39 11.16
CA GLU A 47 -4.99 -3.57 11.36
C GLU A 47 -5.57 -2.47 12.25
N LYS A 48 -6.83 -2.10 12.03
CA LYS A 48 -7.54 -1.13 12.87
C LYS A 48 -8.19 -1.85 14.05
N ILE A 49 -7.60 -1.73 15.23
CA ILE A 49 -8.05 -2.35 16.48
C ILE A 49 -8.56 -1.26 17.40
N ASN A 50 -9.82 -1.34 17.83
CA ASN A 50 -10.46 -0.31 18.70
C ASN A 50 -10.31 1.12 18.14
N GLY A 51 -10.44 1.27 16.81
CA GLY A 51 -10.35 2.56 16.13
C GLY A 51 -8.93 3.08 15.89
N GLN A 52 -7.90 2.38 16.34
CA GLN A 52 -6.49 2.75 16.14
C GLN A 52 -5.77 1.76 15.23
N TRP A 53 -4.88 2.25 14.38
CA TRP A 53 -4.04 1.42 13.55
C TRP A 53 -2.89 0.83 14.38
N VAL A 54 -2.79 -0.48 14.37
CA VAL A 54 -1.74 -1.27 15.04
C VAL A 54 -0.90 -1.95 13.98
N THR A 55 0.41 -1.69 14.00
CA THR A 55 1.37 -2.31 13.08
C THR A 55 2.01 -3.54 13.70
N HIS A 56 1.91 -4.67 13.01
CA HIS A 56 2.51 -5.94 13.37
C HIS A 56 3.96 -6.01 12.86
N GLN A 57 4.89 -5.44 13.59
CA GLN A 57 6.31 -5.34 13.18
C GLN A 57 6.93 -6.69 12.84
N TRP A 58 6.55 -7.76 13.53
CA TRP A 58 7.06 -9.10 13.28
C TRP A 58 6.75 -9.59 11.85
N ILE A 59 5.64 -9.16 11.26
CA ILE A 59 5.28 -9.47 9.88
C ILE A 59 6.24 -8.76 8.90
N LYS A 60 6.60 -7.51 9.16
CA LYS A 60 7.62 -6.80 8.37
C LYS A 60 8.98 -7.49 8.48
N LYS A 61 9.34 -7.98 9.69
CA LYS A 61 10.54 -8.80 9.89
C LYS A 61 10.52 -10.08 9.03
N ALA A 62 9.37 -10.76 8.95
CA ALA A 62 9.21 -11.94 8.08
C ALA A 62 9.40 -11.59 6.60
N VAL A 63 8.85 -10.47 6.12
CA VAL A 63 9.06 -9.99 4.76
C VAL A 63 10.55 -9.71 4.49
N LEU A 64 11.26 -9.06 5.41
CA LEU A 64 12.69 -8.81 5.27
C LEU A 64 13.52 -10.10 5.27
N LEU A 65 13.15 -11.07 6.11
CA LEU A 65 13.80 -12.39 6.13
C LEU A 65 13.55 -13.14 4.82
N SER A 66 12.38 -13.00 4.19
CA SER A 66 12.09 -13.69 2.92
C SER A 66 13.08 -13.33 1.81
N PHE A 67 13.59 -12.09 1.79
CA PHE A 67 14.63 -11.69 0.82
C PHE A 67 16.01 -12.31 1.09
N ARG A 68 16.24 -12.85 2.30
CA ARG A 68 17.52 -13.44 2.68
C ARG A 68 17.59 -14.94 2.46
N ILE A 69 16.45 -15.60 2.36
CA ILE A 69 16.36 -17.07 2.23
C ILE A 69 16.24 -17.56 0.79
N GLU A 70 16.17 -16.65 -0.16
CA GLU A 70 16.05 -16.98 -1.59
C GLU A 70 17.10 -16.22 -2.41
N ASP A 71 17.68 -16.90 -3.40
CA ASP A 71 18.53 -16.29 -4.42
C ASP A 71 17.69 -15.72 -5.56
N ASN A 72 18.26 -14.76 -6.29
CA ASN A 72 17.64 -14.34 -7.54
C ASN A 72 17.62 -15.50 -8.54
N THR A 73 16.50 -15.69 -9.20
CA THR A 73 16.31 -16.70 -10.23
C THR A 73 15.85 -16.08 -11.54
N PHE A 74 16.10 -16.78 -12.62
CA PHE A 74 15.57 -16.38 -13.94
C PHE A 74 14.06 -16.62 -13.98
N ILE A 75 13.32 -15.58 -14.34
CA ILE A 75 11.88 -15.61 -14.53
C ILE A 75 11.57 -15.30 -15.98
N LYS A 76 10.98 -16.25 -16.70
CA LYS A 76 10.58 -16.07 -18.09
C LYS A 76 9.34 -15.18 -18.16
N GLY A 77 9.43 -14.06 -18.87
CA GLY A 77 8.30 -13.17 -19.17
C GLY A 77 7.79 -13.31 -20.61
N GLY A 78 6.67 -12.64 -20.92
CA GLY A 78 6.07 -12.65 -22.25
C GLY A 78 6.86 -11.83 -23.27
N PHE A 79 7.26 -10.61 -22.91
CA PHE A 79 8.00 -9.67 -23.78
C PHE A 79 9.42 -9.35 -23.30
N THR A 80 9.76 -9.70 -22.06
CA THR A 80 11.11 -9.60 -21.49
C THR A 80 11.30 -10.68 -20.44
N ASN A 81 12.52 -10.89 -20.02
CA ASN A 81 12.86 -11.80 -18.93
C ASN A 81 13.25 -10.99 -17.70
N TYR A 82 13.11 -11.60 -16.53
CA TYR A 82 13.40 -10.97 -15.25
C TYR A 82 14.42 -11.82 -14.46
N PHE A 83 15.05 -11.20 -13.47
CA PHE A 83 15.97 -11.86 -12.56
C PHE A 83 15.72 -11.34 -11.14
N ASP A 84 14.90 -12.06 -10.38
CA ASP A 84 14.49 -11.66 -9.03
C ASP A 84 14.26 -12.87 -8.14
N LYS A 85 14.13 -12.61 -6.84
CA LYS A 85 13.87 -13.63 -5.81
C LYS A 85 12.40 -13.68 -5.37
N VAL A 86 11.61 -12.67 -5.70
CA VAL A 86 10.18 -12.62 -5.35
C VAL A 86 9.35 -12.90 -6.59
N PRO A 87 8.65 -14.03 -6.66
CA PRO A 87 7.82 -14.34 -7.82
C PRO A 87 6.63 -13.39 -7.92
N SER A 88 6.07 -13.29 -9.13
CA SER A 88 4.76 -12.65 -9.31
C SER A 88 3.67 -13.44 -8.56
N LYS A 89 2.72 -12.73 -7.95
CA LYS A 89 1.52 -13.34 -7.36
C LYS A 89 0.76 -14.20 -8.36
N PHE A 90 0.72 -13.77 -9.60
CA PHE A 90 -0.09 -14.40 -10.66
C PHE A 90 0.68 -15.35 -11.55
N ALA A 91 1.94 -15.72 -11.19
CA ALA A 91 2.81 -16.55 -12.03
C ALA A 91 2.16 -17.87 -12.47
N ASP A 92 1.44 -18.51 -11.55
CA ASP A 92 0.83 -19.83 -11.75
C ASP A 92 -0.71 -19.77 -11.85
N TYR A 93 -1.29 -18.56 -11.95
CA TYR A 93 -2.74 -18.41 -12.06
C TYR A 93 -3.24 -18.77 -13.46
N ASN A 94 -4.30 -19.56 -13.50
CA ASN A 94 -5.10 -19.79 -14.70
C ASN A 94 -6.51 -19.18 -14.53
N SER A 95 -7.38 -19.43 -15.51
CA SER A 95 -8.75 -18.86 -15.51
C SER A 95 -9.59 -19.21 -14.27
N LYS A 96 -9.28 -20.32 -13.58
CA LYS A 96 -10.01 -20.73 -12.38
C LYS A 96 -9.63 -19.85 -11.21
N GLU A 97 -8.32 -19.70 -10.94
CA GLU A 97 -7.81 -18.88 -9.85
C GLU A 97 -8.24 -17.41 -9.99
N PHE A 98 -8.21 -16.85 -11.21
CA PHE A 98 -8.70 -15.49 -11.44
C PHE A 98 -10.19 -15.34 -11.17
N ARG A 99 -11.03 -16.31 -11.55
CA ARG A 99 -12.48 -16.28 -11.27
C ARG A 99 -12.78 -16.44 -9.79
N GLU A 100 -12.09 -17.34 -9.10
CA GLU A 100 -12.24 -17.55 -7.66
C GLU A 100 -11.76 -16.33 -6.86
N GLY A 101 -10.66 -15.69 -7.30
CA GLY A 101 -10.17 -14.45 -6.74
C GLY A 101 -11.12 -13.26 -6.93
N GLY A 102 -11.90 -13.27 -8.02
CA GLY A 102 -12.93 -12.26 -8.28
C GLY A 102 -12.37 -10.86 -8.53
N PHE A 103 -11.15 -10.73 -9.02
CA PHE A 103 -10.51 -9.45 -9.37
C PHE A 103 -10.08 -9.44 -10.83
N ARG A 104 -9.86 -8.25 -11.35
CA ARG A 104 -9.42 -8.02 -12.73
C ARG A 104 -7.98 -7.51 -12.75
N VAL A 105 -7.15 -8.11 -13.61
CA VAL A 105 -5.73 -7.74 -13.78
C VAL A 105 -5.48 -7.39 -15.23
N VAL A 106 -5.22 -6.12 -15.52
CA VAL A 106 -5.00 -5.62 -16.89
C VAL A 106 -3.50 -5.65 -17.20
N PRO A 107 -3.08 -6.28 -18.32
CA PRO A 107 -1.66 -6.31 -18.66
C PRO A 107 -1.07 -4.91 -18.90
N PRO A 108 0.15 -4.62 -18.48
CA PRO A 108 1.10 -5.45 -17.73
C PRO A 108 1.09 -5.22 -16.20
N ALA A 109 -0.08 -5.15 -15.55
CA ALA A 109 -0.12 -5.02 -14.10
C ALA A 109 0.69 -6.11 -13.41
N ALA A 110 1.41 -5.74 -12.35
CA ALA A 110 2.24 -6.64 -11.57
C ALA A 110 1.91 -6.57 -10.09
N ALA A 111 1.70 -7.72 -9.45
CA ALA A 111 1.66 -7.85 -8.00
C ALA A 111 2.69 -8.89 -7.57
N ARG A 112 3.46 -8.60 -6.54
CA ARG A 112 4.41 -9.55 -5.95
C ARG A 112 3.70 -10.54 -5.04
N ARG A 113 4.19 -11.78 -4.97
CA ARG A 113 3.76 -12.75 -3.96
C ARG A 113 3.86 -12.13 -2.57
N GLY A 114 2.85 -12.35 -1.73
CA GLY A 114 2.71 -11.70 -0.43
C GLY A 114 1.96 -10.37 -0.47
N ALA A 115 1.48 -9.94 -1.64
CA ALA A 115 0.49 -8.88 -1.77
C ALA A 115 -0.92 -9.47 -1.75
N TYR A 116 -1.83 -8.91 -0.97
CA TYR A 116 -3.23 -9.30 -0.98
C TYR A 116 -4.05 -8.42 -1.92
N ILE A 117 -4.82 -9.07 -2.79
CA ILE A 117 -5.75 -8.42 -3.73
C ILE A 117 -7.14 -9.02 -3.47
N ALA A 118 -8.06 -8.20 -2.99
CA ALA A 118 -9.42 -8.62 -2.63
C ALA A 118 -10.33 -8.74 -3.85
N LYS A 119 -11.54 -9.27 -3.64
CA LYS A 119 -12.59 -9.35 -4.65
C LYS A 119 -12.97 -7.95 -5.18
N ASN A 120 -13.42 -7.92 -6.43
CA ASN A 120 -13.85 -6.70 -7.12
C ASN A 120 -12.76 -5.62 -7.24
N VAL A 121 -11.50 -5.95 -6.95
CA VAL A 121 -10.37 -5.07 -7.24
C VAL A 121 -10.08 -5.06 -8.72
N VAL A 122 -9.76 -3.88 -9.26
CA VAL A 122 -9.24 -3.72 -10.60
C VAL A 122 -7.81 -3.21 -10.52
N LEU A 123 -6.85 -4.01 -11.00
CA LEU A 123 -5.49 -3.57 -11.25
C LEU A 123 -5.39 -3.19 -12.74
N MET A 124 -5.39 -1.90 -13.04
CA MET A 124 -4.92 -1.42 -14.33
C MET A 124 -3.40 -1.66 -14.42
N PRO A 125 -2.72 -1.40 -15.54
CA PRO A 125 -1.25 -1.50 -15.59
C PRO A 125 -0.61 -0.74 -14.42
N SER A 126 -0.30 -1.43 -13.35
CA SER A 126 0.07 -0.87 -12.05
C SER A 126 0.99 -1.84 -11.29
N TYR A 127 1.46 -1.44 -10.13
CA TYR A 127 2.37 -2.25 -9.32
C TYR A 127 1.91 -2.34 -7.87
N VAL A 128 1.83 -3.58 -7.34
CA VAL A 128 1.57 -3.82 -5.92
C VAL A 128 2.72 -4.64 -5.33
N ASN A 129 3.42 -4.06 -4.37
CA ASN A 129 4.59 -4.68 -3.75
C ASN A 129 4.20 -5.64 -2.62
N ILE A 130 5.15 -6.49 -2.22
CA ILE A 130 5.00 -7.47 -1.14
C ILE A 130 4.52 -6.83 0.16
N GLY A 131 3.61 -7.49 0.86
CA GLY A 131 2.98 -6.97 2.08
C GLY A 131 1.92 -5.90 1.84
N GLY A 132 1.78 -5.42 0.60
CA GLY A 132 0.68 -4.52 0.22
C GLY A 132 -0.67 -5.22 0.37
N TYR A 133 -1.65 -4.50 0.88
CA TYR A 133 -3.02 -4.98 1.07
C TYR A 133 -3.97 -4.07 0.30
N VAL A 134 -4.69 -4.61 -0.68
CA VAL A 134 -5.66 -3.87 -1.49
C VAL A 134 -7.03 -4.49 -1.27
N ASP A 135 -7.90 -3.76 -0.56
CA ASP A 135 -9.21 -4.25 -0.14
C ASP A 135 -10.28 -4.14 -1.23
N GLU A 136 -11.43 -4.72 -0.95
CA GLU A 136 -12.53 -4.96 -1.86
C GLU A 136 -13.00 -3.70 -2.61
N GLY A 137 -13.30 -3.86 -3.91
CA GLY A 137 -13.85 -2.80 -4.75
C GLY A 137 -12.90 -1.66 -5.10
N THR A 138 -11.63 -1.76 -4.70
CA THR A 138 -10.62 -0.74 -4.97
C THR A 138 -10.10 -0.82 -6.40
N MET A 139 -9.83 0.36 -6.99
CA MET A 139 -9.14 0.47 -8.28
C MET A 139 -7.73 1.01 -8.08
N VAL A 140 -6.74 0.29 -8.55
CA VAL A 140 -5.36 0.75 -8.71
C VAL A 140 -5.17 1.07 -10.18
N ASP A 141 -5.24 2.36 -10.50
CA ASP A 141 -5.30 2.83 -11.89
C ASP A 141 -3.91 2.85 -12.55
N THR A 142 -3.88 3.24 -13.81
CA THR A 142 -2.73 3.13 -14.71
C THR A 142 -1.48 3.79 -14.14
N TRP A 143 -0.41 3.00 -14.01
CA TRP A 143 0.89 3.38 -13.45
C TRP A 143 0.86 3.84 -11.99
N ALA A 144 -0.21 3.55 -11.25
CA ALA A 144 -0.20 3.71 -9.81
C ALA A 144 0.65 2.62 -9.13
N THR A 145 1.20 2.95 -7.99
CA THR A 145 2.05 2.06 -7.18
C THR A 145 1.51 1.94 -5.78
N VAL A 146 1.36 0.71 -5.30
CA VAL A 146 1.15 0.38 -3.89
C VAL A 146 2.47 -0.17 -3.35
N GLY A 147 3.14 0.61 -2.53
CA GLY A 147 4.46 0.27 -1.96
C GLY A 147 4.40 -0.88 -0.95
N SER A 148 5.57 -1.39 -0.57
CA SER A 148 5.68 -2.50 0.38
C SER A 148 4.93 -2.22 1.67
N CYS A 149 4.10 -3.15 2.10
CA CYS A 149 3.34 -3.08 3.34
C CYS A 149 2.25 -1.99 3.40
N ALA A 150 2.05 -1.18 2.35
CA ALA A 150 0.98 -0.19 2.31
C ALA A 150 -0.40 -0.85 2.41
N GLN A 151 -1.34 -0.18 3.10
CA GLN A 151 -2.67 -0.70 3.39
C GLN A 151 -3.72 0.17 2.70
N ILE A 152 -4.41 -0.38 1.72
CA ILE A 152 -5.46 0.30 0.97
C ILE A 152 -6.82 -0.30 1.36
N GLY A 153 -7.72 0.54 1.81
CA GLY A 153 -9.07 0.17 2.25
C GLY A 153 -10.01 -0.17 1.09
N LYS A 154 -11.29 -0.31 1.42
CA LYS A 154 -12.36 -0.67 0.47
C LYS A 154 -12.77 0.53 -0.39
N ASN A 155 -13.19 0.23 -1.63
CA ASN A 155 -13.73 1.23 -2.55
C ASN A 155 -12.83 2.45 -2.74
N VAL A 156 -11.53 2.30 -2.60
CA VAL A 156 -10.56 3.35 -2.85
C VAL A 156 -10.30 3.48 -4.35
N HIS A 157 -10.09 4.69 -4.82
CA HIS A 157 -9.58 4.95 -6.16
C HIS A 157 -8.18 5.57 -6.07
N LEU A 158 -7.17 4.82 -6.46
CA LEU A 158 -5.83 5.35 -6.70
C LEU A 158 -5.74 5.71 -8.19
N SER A 159 -5.83 7.00 -8.51
CA SER A 159 -5.85 7.49 -9.90
C SER A 159 -4.50 7.29 -10.60
N GLY A 160 -4.46 7.54 -11.90
CA GLY A 160 -3.27 7.30 -12.72
C GLY A 160 -2.00 7.92 -12.18
N GLY A 161 -0.96 7.09 -12.03
CA GLY A 161 0.35 7.51 -11.56
C GLY A 161 0.43 7.93 -10.09
N VAL A 162 -0.53 7.56 -9.27
CA VAL A 162 -0.47 7.74 -7.81
C VAL A 162 0.63 6.87 -7.22
N GLY A 163 1.45 7.43 -6.34
CA GLY A 163 2.42 6.70 -5.53
C GLY A 163 1.98 6.60 -4.07
N ILE A 164 1.75 5.36 -3.62
CA ILE A 164 1.59 5.08 -2.20
C ILE A 164 2.90 4.46 -1.71
N GLY A 165 3.61 5.20 -0.87
CA GLY A 165 4.95 4.85 -0.43
C GLY A 165 4.99 3.56 0.39
N GLY A 166 6.01 2.76 0.13
CA GLY A 166 6.30 1.57 0.92
C GLY A 166 7.11 1.90 2.16
N VAL A 167 6.71 1.34 3.30
CA VAL A 167 7.43 1.49 4.57
C VAL A 167 7.75 0.10 5.13
N LEU A 168 8.62 -0.62 4.43
CA LEU A 168 9.16 -1.89 4.92
C LEU A 168 10.26 -1.64 5.96
N GLU A 169 11.14 -0.70 5.67
CA GLU A 169 12.18 -0.21 6.57
C GLU A 169 12.03 1.31 6.79
N PRO A 170 12.31 1.79 8.01
CA PRO A 170 12.66 1.02 9.21
C PRO A 170 11.48 0.20 9.74
N VAL A 171 11.77 -0.94 10.41
CA VAL A 171 10.76 -1.91 10.84
C VAL A 171 9.72 -1.28 11.79
N GLN A 172 10.15 -0.37 12.67
CA GLN A 172 9.28 0.32 13.63
C GLN A 172 8.36 1.37 13.01
N ALA A 173 8.62 1.83 11.78
CA ALA A 173 7.77 2.83 11.13
C ALA A 173 6.43 2.20 10.70
N ASN A 174 5.35 2.97 10.84
CA ASN A 174 4.03 2.54 10.40
C ASN A 174 3.96 2.51 8.86
N PRO A 175 3.18 1.59 8.26
CA PRO A 175 2.93 1.61 6.84
C PRO A 175 2.05 2.80 6.45
N THR A 176 2.13 3.22 5.19
CA THR A 176 1.17 4.18 4.62
C THR A 176 -0.21 3.53 4.52
N ILE A 177 -1.23 4.25 4.94
CA ILE A 177 -2.60 3.74 5.05
C ILE A 177 -3.55 4.70 4.33
N ILE A 178 -4.35 4.16 3.42
CA ILE A 178 -5.48 4.84 2.79
C ILE A 178 -6.73 4.10 3.27
N GLU A 179 -7.56 4.76 4.07
CA GLU A 179 -8.78 4.14 4.60
C GLU A 179 -9.88 4.05 3.53
N ASP A 180 -11.02 3.46 3.89
CA ASP A 180 -12.11 3.15 2.99
C ASP A 180 -12.68 4.41 2.28
N ASN A 181 -13.21 4.21 1.07
CA ASN A 181 -13.93 5.23 0.31
C ASN A 181 -13.12 6.50 -0.03
N CYS A 182 -11.79 6.43 0.02
CA CYS A 182 -10.92 7.53 -0.36
C CYS A 182 -10.73 7.61 -1.89
N PHE A 183 -10.56 8.84 -2.38
CA PHE A 183 -10.13 9.12 -3.75
C PHE A 183 -8.78 9.83 -3.72
N ILE A 184 -7.78 9.25 -4.35
CA ILE A 184 -6.45 9.83 -4.47
C ILE A 184 -6.23 10.27 -5.91
N GLY A 185 -6.15 11.57 -6.12
CA GLY A 185 -6.03 12.19 -7.45
C GLY A 185 -4.71 11.89 -8.15
N ALA A 186 -4.74 11.89 -9.47
CA ALA A 186 -3.61 11.51 -10.33
C ALA A 186 -2.29 12.21 -9.94
N ARG A 187 -1.18 11.45 -9.99
CA ARG A 187 0.16 11.94 -9.70
C ARG A 187 0.37 12.49 -8.28
N SER A 188 -0.50 12.12 -7.33
CA SER A 188 -0.27 12.39 -5.91
C SER A 188 0.63 11.34 -5.28
N GLU A 189 1.41 11.74 -4.28
CA GLU A 189 2.29 10.87 -3.51
C GLU A 189 1.91 10.93 -2.03
N ILE A 190 1.59 9.79 -1.43
CA ILE A 190 1.31 9.65 0.00
C ILE A 190 2.31 8.65 0.57
N VAL A 191 3.21 9.12 1.41
CA VAL A 191 4.41 8.36 1.79
C VAL A 191 4.66 8.39 3.31
N GLU A 192 5.72 7.68 3.75
CA GLU A 192 6.25 7.72 5.12
C GLU A 192 5.23 7.37 6.23
N GLY A 193 4.29 6.48 5.95
CA GLY A 193 3.33 6.04 6.96
C GLY A 193 2.22 7.05 7.26
N VAL A 194 1.97 7.99 6.36
CA VAL A 194 0.82 8.90 6.44
C VAL A 194 -0.48 8.09 6.37
N ILE A 195 -1.46 8.49 7.17
CA ILE A 195 -2.81 7.94 7.18
C ILE A 195 -3.75 8.93 6.51
N VAL A 196 -4.44 8.50 5.45
CA VAL A 196 -5.56 9.22 4.86
C VAL A 196 -6.83 8.57 5.36
N GLU A 197 -7.58 9.29 6.21
CA GLU A 197 -8.78 8.74 6.85
C GLU A 197 -9.96 8.68 5.89
N GLU A 198 -10.92 7.84 6.26
CA GLU A 198 -12.08 7.44 5.47
C GLU A 198 -12.77 8.59 4.73
N GLY A 199 -13.17 8.32 3.48
CA GLY A 199 -13.96 9.23 2.66
C GLY A 199 -13.25 10.50 2.23
N SER A 200 -11.94 10.61 2.42
CA SER A 200 -11.16 11.78 2.01
C SER A 200 -10.89 11.79 0.52
N VAL A 201 -10.82 12.99 -0.04
CA VAL A 201 -10.53 13.25 -1.45
C VAL A 201 -9.26 14.09 -1.55
N ILE A 202 -8.22 13.46 -2.08
CA ILE A 202 -6.96 14.14 -2.39
C ILE A 202 -7.00 14.55 -3.86
N SER A 203 -6.82 15.84 -4.15
CA SER A 203 -6.75 16.34 -5.51
C SER A 203 -5.50 15.84 -6.24
N MET A 204 -5.45 16.02 -7.56
CA MET A 204 -4.26 15.66 -8.32
C MET A 204 -3.03 16.46 -7.88
N GLY A 205 -1.84 15.83 -7.93
CA GLY A 205 -0.56 16.51 -7.67
C GLY A 205 -0.36 16.97 -6.23
N VAL A 206 -0.91 16.25 -5.26
CA VAL A 206 -0.71 16.53 -3.83
C VAL A 206 0.33 15.57 -3.26
N PHE A 207 1.35 16.08 -2.56
CA PHE A 207 2.46 15.33 -1.99
C PHE A 207 2.41 15.40 -0.48
N ILE A 208 2.25 14.27 0.21
CA ILE A 208 2.13 14.22 1.67
C ILE A 208 3.12 13.20 2.25
N SER A 209 4.05 13.71 3.06
CA SER A 209 4.95 12.94 3.92
C SER A 209 4.66 13.24 5.40
N GLN A 210 5.39 12.60 6.32
CA GLN A 210 5.25 12.86 7.76
C GLN A 210 5.56 14.32 8.15
N SER A 211 6.42 14.99 7.39
CA SER A 211 6.81 16.38 7.64
C SER A 211 5.98 17.42 6.86
N THR A 212 5.13 16.97 5.93
CA THR A 212 4.28 17.88 5.15
C THR A 212 3.22 18.50 6.05
N LYS A 213 3.15 19.84 6.07
CA LYS A 213 2.05 20.55 6.72
C LYS A 213 0.76 20.33 5.96
N ILE A 214 -0.28 19.92 6.66
CA ILE A 214 -1.64 19.78 6.14
C ILE A 214 -2.45 20.87 6.83
N TYR A 215 -2.62 22.01 6.15
CA TYR A 215 -3.28 23.19 6.69
C TYR A 215 -4.78 23.14 6.47
N ASP A 216 -5.57 23.18 7.52
CA ASP A 216 -7.03 23.34 7.42
C ASP A 216 -7.37 24.83 7.34
N ARG A 217 -7.87 25.26 6.19
CA ARG A 217 -8.16 26.68 5.95
C ARG A 217 -9.39 27.19 6.72
N GLU A 218 -10.27 26.30 7.19
CA GLU A 218 -11.48 26.68 7.94
C GLU A 218 -11.17 26.92 9.40
N THR A 219 -10.30 26.08 9.98
CA THR A 219 -9.95 26.16 11.42
C THR A 219 -8.61 26.83 11.69
N GLY A 220 -7.73 26.90 10.68
CA GLY A 220 -6.35 27.35 10.83
C GLY A 220 -5.43 26.31 11.45
N GLU A 221 -5.92 25.09 11.71
CA GLU A 221 -5.16 24.00 12.30
C GLU A 221 -4.16 23.41 11.30
N ILE A 222 -3.03 22.93 11.80
CA ILE A 222 -2.02 22.23 11.01
C ILE A 222 -1.91 20.78 11.50
N HIS A 223 -2.19 19.84 10.63
CA HIS A 223 -2.00 18.41 10.87
C HIS A 223 -0.69 17.92 10.25
N PHE A 224 -0.16 16.81 10.81
CA PHE A 224 1.01 16.10 10.31
C PHE A 224 0.73 14.60 10.31
N GLY A 225 1.22 13.90 9.28
CA GLY A 225 1.15 12.45 9.19
C GLY A 225 -0.27 11.87 9.07
N ARG A 226 -1.31 12.72 9.07
CA ARG A 226 -2.72 12.29 9.03
C ARG A 226 -3.60 13.31 8.32
N VAL A 227 -4.38 12.84 7.35
CA VAL A 227 -5.47 13.61 6.75
C VAL A 227 -6.77 13.21 7.44
N PRO A 228 -7.46 14.13 8.14
CA PRO A 228 -8.72 13.82 8.83
C PRO A 228 -9.83 13.36 7.88
N ALA A 229 -10.71 12.49 8.36
CA ALA A 229 -11.79 11.89 7.60
C ALA A 229 -12.65 12.93 6.84
N GLY A 230 -13.06 12.55 5.63
CA GLY A 230 -13.92 13.36 4.78
C GLY A 230 -13.30 14.70 4.32
N SER A 231 -11.98 14.82 4.36
CA SER A 231 -11.31 16.06 3.93
C SER A 231 -11.14 16.14 2.42
N VAL A 232 -11.35 17.30 1.83
CA VAL A 232 -10.96 17.61 0.45
C VAL A 232 -9.65 18.38 0.50
N VAL A 233 -8.58 17.78 -0.03
CA VAL A 233 -7.21 18.30 0.06
C VAL A 233 -6.69 18.68 -1.32
N VAL A 234 -6.07 19.85 -1.39
CA VAL A 234 -5.40 20.37 -2.60
C VAL A 234 -3.96 20.75 -2.28
N SER A 235 -3.13 20.91 -3.33
CA SER A 235 -1.80 21.49 -3.18
C SER A 235 -1.88 22.98 -2.86
N GLY A 236 -0.95 23.47 -2.05
CA GLY A 236 -0.86 24.87 -1.68
C GLY A 236 0.55 25.25 -1.22
N SER A 237 0.68 26.45 -0.68
CA SER A 237 1.93 26.89 -0.07
C SER A 237 1.65 27.82 1.12
N LEU A 238 2.54 27.82 2.10
CA LEU A 238 2.51 28.73 3.23
C LEU A 238 3.76 29.64 3.18
N PRO A 239 3.59 30.96 3.39
CA PRO A 239 4.71 31.88 3.39
C PRO A 239 5.68 31.61 4.55
N SER A 240 6.95 31.92 4.35
CA SER A 240 7.91 31.98 5.45
C SER A 240 7.59 33.14 6.39
N LYS A 241 8.12 33.07 7.63
CA LYS A 241 7.91 34.12 8.62
C LYS A 241 8.36 35.52 8.16
N ASP A 242 9.40 35.58 7.35
CA ASP A 242 9.98 36.82 6.79
C ASP A 242 9.41 37.19 5.41
N GLY A 243 8.49 36.38 4.86
CA GLY A 243 7.83 36.60 3.57
C GLY A 243 8.71 36.44 2.34
N LYS A 244 9.97 35.95 2.50
CA LYS A 244 10.93 35.86 1.37
C LYS A 244 10.71 34.65 0.47
N TYR A 245 10.03 33.61 0.94
CA TYR A 245 9.71 32.41 0.17
C TYR A 245 8.43 31.78 0.70
N SER A 246 7.88 30.83 -0.05
CA SER A 246 6.79 29.96 0.42
C SER A 246 7.20 28.52 0.33
N LEU A 247 6.78 27.74 1.31
CA LEU A 247 6.96 26.28 1.31
C LEU A 247 5.69 25.58 0.90
N TYR A 248 5.84 24.50 0.16
CA TYR A 248 4.74 23.61 -0.18
C TYR A 248 4.02 23.14 1.09
N CYS A 249 2.70 23.04 1.00
CA CYS A 249 1.84 22.38 1.96
C CYS A 249 0.65 21.73 1.27
N ALA A 250 0.01 20.78 1.92
CA ALA A 250 -1.33 20.33 1.56
C ALA A 250 -2.34 21.22 2.27
N VAL A 251 -3.48 21.52 1.62
CA VAL A 251 -4.52 22.39 2.19
C VAL A 251 -5.86 21.66 2.19
N ILE A 252 -6.46 21.48 3.36
CA ILE A 252 -7.85 21.05 3.50
C ILE A 252 -8.72 22.27 3.17
N VAL A 253 -9.46 22.17 2.05
CA VAL A 253 -10.27 23.30 1.57
C VAL A 253 -11.73 23.22 1.97
N LYS A 254 -12.23 22.05 2.30
CA LYS A 254 -13.59 21.78 2.78
C LYS A 254 -13.73 20.32 3.22
N LYS A 255 -14.90 19.97 3.76
CA LYS A 255 -15.33 18.58 3.89
C LYS A 255 -16.05 18.11 2.61
N VAL A 256 -16.03 16.79 2.39
CA VAL A 256 -16.69 16.13 1.25
C VAL A 256 -18.19 16.38 1.29
N ASP A 257 -18.76 16.76 0.17
CA ASP A 257 -20.18 17.00 -0.06
C ASP A 257 -20.69 16.20 -1.28
N ALA A 258 -22.00 16.22 -1.53
CA ALA A 258 -22.62 15.52 -2.65
C ALA A 258 -22.03 15.92 -4.02
N LYS A 259 -21.62 17.19 -4.20
CA LYS A 259 -20.99 17.68 -5.41
C LYS A 259 -19.59 17.09 -5.58
N THR A 260 -18.85 16.92 -4.49
CA THR A 260 -17.54 16.26 -4.48
C THR A 260 -17.69 14.80 -4.87
N LEU A 261 -18.61 14.06 -4.22
CA LEU A 261 -18.90 12.65 -4.53
C LEU A 261 -19.28 12.44 -6.00
N GLY A 262 -20.10 13.33 -6.58
CA GLY A 262 -20.47 13.26 -8.00
C GLY A 262 -19.28 13.41 -8.96
N LYS A 263 -18.20 14.10 -8.54
CA LYS A 263 -16.98 14.25 -9.36
C LYS A 263 -15.99 13.10 -9.19
N THR A 264 -16.02 12.41 -8.04
CA THR A 264 -15.13 11.30 -7.73
C THR A 264 -15.77 9.93 -7.96
N GLY A 265 -17.07 9.90 -8.31
CA GLY A 265 -17.79 8.68 -8.66
C GLY A 265 -17.09 7.93 -9.79
N ILE A 266 -16.70 6.69 -9.51
CA ILE A 266 -16.05 5.84 -10.49
C ILE A 266 -17.13 5.27 -11.41
N ASN A 267 -16.84 5.25 -12.70
CA ASN A 267 -17.72 4.66 -13.68
C ASN A 267 -17.91 3.15 -13.37
N GLU A 268 -19.11 2.76 -12.93
CA GLU A 268 -19.46 1.38 -12.56
C GLU A 268 -19.21 0.39 -13.70
N LEU A 269 -19.31 0.83 -14.96
CA LEU A 269 -19.03 0.01 -16.14
C LEU A 269 -17.57 -0.49 -16.19
N LEU A 270 -16.63 0.21 -15.54
CA LEU A 270 -15.24 -0.22 -15.47
C LEU A 270 -15.00 -1.32 -14.43
N ARG A 271 -15.96 -1.52 -13.52
CA ARG A 271 -15.91 -2.56 -12.47
C ARG A 271 -16.60 -3.86 -12.90
N GLY A 272 -17.41 -3.84 -13.96
CA GLY A 272 -18.08 -5.04 -14.46
C GLY A 272 -17.08 -6.10 -14.89
N ILE A 273 -17.14 -7.27 -14.26
CA ILE A 273 -16.42 -8.49 -14.64
C ILE A 273 -17.34 -9.34 -15.52
#